data_fcc0073da95d5de6694d6c3228c8892e
#
_entry.id   fcc0073da95d5de6694d6c3228c8892e
#
_cell.length_a   1.000
_cell.length_b   1.000
_cell.length_c   1.000
_cell.angle_alpha   90.00
_cell.angle_beta   90.00
_cell.angle_gamma   90.00
#
_symmetry.space_group_name_H-M   'P 1'
#
loop_
_entity.id
_entity.type
_entity.pdbx_description
1 polymer ?
#
loop_
_entity_poly.entity_id
_entity_poly.type
_entity_poly.pdbx_seq_one_letter_code
_entity_poly.pdbx_strand_id
1 'polypeptide(L)' 'MAGIRFTEEQVAFLRSNPWVKSATPKYVSFTKAFMEEFTLLHSKGQSRYENFESHGLSVGVIGKKAIESATGNWFRGNFV' A
#
# COMPACT_ATOMS: atom_id res chain seq x y z
N MET A 1 -5.20 -23.08 2.55
CA MET A 1 -6.10 -22.17 1.85
C MET A 1 -5.57 -20.75 1.87
N ALA A 2 -5.27 -20.24 0.74
CA ALA A 2 -4.65 -18.95 0.64
C ALA A 2 -5.69 -17.90 0.25
N GLY A 3 -6.50 -17.47 1.11
CA GLY A 3 -7.50 -16.50 0.74
C GLY A 3 -7.45 -15.22 1.56
N ILE A 4 -7.09 -15.37 2.82
CA ILE A 4 -7.16 -14.26 3.75
C ILE A 4 -5.76 -13.78 4.05
N ARG A 5 -5.50 -12.49 3.78
CA ARG A 5 -4.22 -11.85 4.05
C ARG A 5 -4.29 -10.93 5.26
N PHE A 6 -5.49 -10.41 5.55
CA PHE A 6 -5.67 -9.44 6.62
C PHE A 6 -6.77 -9.89 7.55
N THR A 7 -6.57 -9.67 8.84
CA THR A 7 -7.62 -9.90 9.84
C THR A 7 -8.62 -8.75 9.76
N GLU A 8 -9.77 -8.92 10.44
CA GLU A 8 -10.77 -7.86 10.47
C GLU A 8 -10.20 -6.56 11.06
N GLU A 9 -9.37 -6.70 12.08
CA GLU A 9 -8.73 -5.53 12.68
C GLU A 9 -7.79 -4.84 11.71
N GLN A 10 -7.05 -5.62 10.94
CA GLN A 10 -6.14 -5.07 9.94
C GLN A 10 -6.90 -4.38 8.81
N VAL A 11 -8.02 -4.97 8.39
CA VAL A 11 -8.87 -4.34 7.37
C VAL A 11 -9.40 -3.01 7.87
N ALA A 12 -9.87 -2.98 9.12
CA ALA A 12 -10.37 -1.74 9.72
C ALA A 12 -9.26 -0.68 9.79
N PHE A 13 -8.07 -1.11 10.20
CA PHE A 13 -6.91 -0.23 10.25
C PHE A 13 -6.61 0.38 8.88
N LEU A 14 -6.61 -0.45 7.85
CA LEU A 14 -6.32 0.01 6.49
C LEU A 14 -7.41 0.96 5.98
N ARG A 15 -8.67 0.62 6.25
CA ARG A 15 -9.78 1.44 5.78
C ARG A 15 -9.81 2.82 6.44
N SER A 16 -9.25 2.95 7.62
CA SER A 16 -9.21 4.23 8.32
C SER A 16 -8.15 5.17 7.74
N ASN A 17 -7.28 4.68 6.89
CA ASN A 17 -6.21 5.48 6.31
C ASN A 17 -6.71 6.16 5.04
N PRO A 18 -6.60 7.51 4.94
CA PRO A 18 -7.10 8.24 3.77
C PRO A 18 -6.38 7.89 2.47
N TRP A 19 -5.20 7.28 2.54
CA TRP A 19 -4.46 6.87 1.35
C TRP A 19 -4.90 5.51 0.82
N VAL A 20 -5.77 4.82 1.55
CA VAL A 20 -6.32 3.52 1.14
C VAL A 20 -7.67 3.74 0.48
N LYS A 21 -7.79 3.28 -0.76
CA LYS A 21 -9.04 3.37 -1.51
C LYS A 21 -10.04 2.32 -1.02
N SER A 22 -9.57 1.09 -0.86
CA SER A 22 -10.40 0.01 -0.35
C SER A 22 -9.52 -1.07 0.25
N ALA A 23 -10.08 -1.84 1.17
CA ALA A 23 -9.39 -2.94 1.78
C ALA A 23 -10.38 -4.06 2.04
N THR A 24 -9.96 -5.28 1.75
CA THR A 24 -10.73 -6.49 2.01
C THR A 24 -9.79 -7.49 2.70
N PRO A 25 -10.32 -8.60 3.24
CA PRO A 25 -9.43 -9.61 3.83
C PRO A 25 -8.42 -10.19 2.84
N LYS A 26 -8.66 -10.01 1.54
CA LYS A 26 -7.79 -10.60 0.52
C LYS A 26 -6.78 -9.63 -0.06
N TYR A 27 -7.11 -8.35 -0.14
CA TYR A 27 -6.19 -7.38 -0.72
C TYR A 27 -6.56 -5.96 -0.31
N VAL A 28 -5.64 -5.04 -0.60
CA VAL A 28 -5.78 -3.62 -0.32
C VAL A 28 -5.49 -2.84 -1.60
N SER A 29 -6.25 -1.77 -1.80
CA SER A 29 -6.04 -0.85 -2.92
C SER A 29 -5.75 0.54 -2.38
N PHE A 30 -4.95 1.29 -3.12
CA PHE A 30 -4.53 2.62 -2.71
C PHE A 30 -5.11 3.68 -3.63
N THR A 31 -5.21 4.92 -3.15
CA THR A 31 -5.72 6.01 -3.95
C THR A 31 -4.69 6.45 -4.99
N LYS A 32 -5.17 7.08 -6.05
CA LYS A 32 -4.27 7.65 -7.04
C LYS A 32 -3.40 8.73 -6.41
N ALA A 33 -3.97 9.48 -5.47
CA ALA A 33 -3.22 10.50 -4.74
C ALA A 33 -2.01 9.90 -4.02
N PHE A 34 -2.18 8.73 -3.41
CA PHE A 34 -1.06 8.07 -2.75
C PHE A 34 0.00 7.64 -3.76
N MET A 35 -0.44 7.10 -4.89
CA MET A 35 0.51 6.68 -5.93
C MET A 35 1.36 7.86 -6.40
N GLU A 36 0.73 9.02 -6.60
CA GLU A 36 1.45 10.22 -7.02
C GLU A 36 2.40 10.72 -5.95
N GLU A 37 1.94 10.74 -4.70
CA GLU A 37 2.77 11.15 -3.57
C GLU A 37 3.95 10.19 -3.40
N PHE A 38 3.69 8.89 -3.49
CA PHE A 38 4.72 7.87 -3.40
C PHE A 38 5.79 8.07 -4.47
N THR A 39 5.35 8.31 -5.70
CA THR A 39 6.28 8.48 -6.82
C THR A 39 7.17 9.70 -6.60
N LEU A 40 6.58 10.79 -6.12
CA LEU A 40 7.32 12.01 -5.85
C LEU A 40 8.40 11.77 -4.79
N LEU A 41 8.01 11.18 -3.66
CA LEU A 41 8.96 10.95 -2.56
C LEU A 41 10.02 9.92 -2.93
N HIS A 42 9.63 8.91 -3.70
CA HIS A 42 10.60 7.92 -4.15
C HIS A 42 11.66 8.55 -5.06
N SER A 43 11.26 9.49 -5.90
CA SER A 43 12.20 10.19 -6.78
C SER A 43 13.18 11.04 -5.97
N LYS A 44 12.84 11.38 -4.73
CA LYS A 44 13.71 12.13 -3.84
C LYS A 44 14.58 11.25 -2.98
N GLY A 45 14.56 9.94 -3.21
CA GLY A 45 15.45 9.00 -2.53
C GLY A 45 14.82 8.22 -1.39
N GLN A 46 13.53 8.38 -1.12
CA GLN A 46 12.88 7.63 -0.06
C GLN A 46 12.58 6.21 -0.54
N SER A 47 12.91 5.22 0.29
CA SER A 47 12.65 3.83 -0.07
C SER A 47 11.15 3.55 -0.05
N ARG A 48 10.74 2.49 -0.77
CA ARG A 48 9.31 2.14 -0.83
C ARG A 48 8.76 1.80 0.54
N TYR A 49 9.53 1.11 1.36
CA TYR A 49 9.07 0.72 2.69
C TYR A 49 8.95 1.91 3.61
N GLU A 50 9.93 2.77 3.60
CA GLU A 50 9.92 4.00 4.39
C GLU A 50 8.76 4.89 3.97
N ASN A 51 8.50 4.96 2.67
CA ASN A 51 7.41 5.73 2.10
C ASN A 51 6.06 5.27 2.65
N PHE A 52 5.82 3.96 2.65
CA PHE A 52 4.58 3.40 3.17
C PHE A 52 4.45 3.67 4.67
N GLU A 53 5.53 3.46 5.43
CA GLU A 53 5.50 3.68 6.87
C GLU A 53 5.18 5.14 7.21
N SER A 54 5.75 6.08 6.47
CA SER A 54 5.54 7.50 6.74
C SER A 54 4.11 7.94 6.43
N HIS A 55 3.37 7.15 5.67
CA HIS A 55 1.96 7.44 5.38
C HIS A 55 1.00 6.64 6.25
N GLY A 56 1.51 6.01 7.30
CA GLY A 56 0.68 5.22 8.20
C GLY A 56 0.31 3.85 7.66
N LEU A 57 0.95 3.44 6.57
CA LEU A 57 0.68 2.15 5.95
C LEU A 57 1.75 1.16 6.40
N SER A 58 1.47 0.50 7.51
CA SER A 58 2.46 -0.35 8.17
C SER A 58 2.95 -1.47 7.26
N VAL A 59 4.27 -1.55 7.08
CA VAL A 59 4.90 -2.63 6.32
C VAL A 59 4.60 -3.97 6.95
N GLY A 60 4.53 -4.02 8.29
CA GLY A 60 4.21 -5.25 9.01
C GLY A 60 2.80 -5.75 8.75
N VAL A 61 1.86 -4.83 8.49
CA VAL A 61 0.48 -5.19 8.21
C VAL A 61 0.29 -5.56 6.73
N ILE A 62 0.77 -4.70 5.84
CA ILE A 62 0.57 -4.90 4.40
C ILE A 62 1.43 -6.03 3.86
N GLY A 63 2.67 -6.11 4.33
CA GLY A 63 3.61 -7.12 3.87
C GLY A 63 4.49 -6.62 2.73
N LYS A 64 5.78 -6.96 2.80
CA LYS A 64 6.74 -6.48 1.82
C LYS A 64 6.37 -6.91 0.40
N LYS A 65 5.86 -8.13 0.25
CA LYS A 65 5.55 -8.67 -1.06
C LYS A 65 4.42 -7.88 -1.73
N ALA A 66 3.40 -7.50 -0.96
CA ALA A 66 2.30 -6.70 -1.49
C ALA A 66 2.77 -5.31 -1.88
N ILE A 67 3.66 -4.73 -1.07
CA ILE A 67 4.23 -3.43 -1.36
C ILE A 67 5.05 -3.48 -2.64
N GLU A 68 5.88 -4.51 -2.79
CA GLU A 68 6.71 -4.67 -3.99
C GLU A 68 5.84 -4.84 -5.23
N SER A 69 4.77 -5.60 -5.12
CA SER A 69 3.87 -5.84 -6.24
C SER A 69 3.18 -4.55 -6.67
N ALA A 70 2.63 -3.81 -5.70
CA ALA A 70 1.92 -2.57 -6.00
C ALA A 70 2.86 -1.52 -6.59
N THR A 71 4.00 -1.31 -5.93
CA THR A 71 4.95 -0.29 -6.40
C THR A 71 5.60 -0.68 -7.73
N GLY A 72 5.82 -1.97 -7.94
CA GLY A 72 6.32 -2.44 -9.23
C GLY A 72 5.39 -2.10 -10.37
N ASN A 73 4.08 -2.25 -10.15
CA ASN A 73 3.08 -1.88 -11.14
C ASN A 73 3.12 -0.37 -11.40
N TRP A 74 3.25 0.43 -10.34
CA TRP A 74 3.29 1.89 -10.48
C TRP A 74 4.52 2.33 -11.28
N PHE A 75 5.68 1.70 -11.02
CA PHE A 75 6.89 2.02 -11.77
C PHE A 75 6.76 1.69 -13.24
N ARG A 76 5.94 0.70 -13.59
CA ARG A 76 5.67 0.34 -14.97
C ARG A 76 4.54 1.16 -15.59
N GLY A 77 4.00 2.11 -14.84
CA GLY A 77 2.94 2.96 -15.33
C GLY A 77 1.55 2.36 -15.22
N ASN A 78 1.39 1.27 -14.50
CA ASN A 78 0.11 0.60 -14.32
C ASN A 78 -0.46 0.94 -12.95
N PHE A 79 -1.48 1.77 -12.92
CA PHE A 79 -2.19 2.05 -11.68
C PHE A 79 -3.53 1.36 -11.71
N VAL A 80 -3.79 0.59 -10.68
CA VAL A 80 -5.03 -0.18 -10.59
C VAL A 80 -5.84 0.28 -9.40
#